data_b95beaf54fcbad9a4e427863ef7294a9
#
_entry.id   b95beaf54fcbad9a4e427863ef7294a9
#
_cell.length_a   1.000
_cell.length_b   1.000
_cell.length_c   1.000
_cell.angle_alpha   90.00
_cell.angle_beta   90.00
_cell.angle_gamma   90.00
#
_symmetry.space_group_name_H-M   'P 1'
#
loop_
_entity.id
_entity.type
_entity.pdbx_description
1 polymer ?
#
loop_
_entity_poly.entity_id
_entity_poly.type
_entity_poly.pdbx_seq_one_letter_code
_entity_poly.pdbx_strand_id
1 'polypeptide(L)'
;MSNQGPKTLFDKIWSEHLVGQREDGTNLLYIDRHLVHEVTSPQAFEGLKLSNRPVHRPEATIAVADHNVPTINRQNIEDPQSKIQVETLAKNTKEHGIQYFDLMDQRQGIVHIIGPEQGITQPGMTIVCGDSHTSTHGAFGALAFGIGTSEVEHVLATQTIVQNPAKNMRISVNGELPFGVNSKDLILYIIGKIGTAGGTGHVIEYAGSSIMGLSMEGRMTICNMSIEAGARAGLISPDQTTFNYIKGRPYAPGTEHWDQAVEYWSSLPSDNDANYDHEIVIDSSEIDPMVTWGTSPEDVVSVKGMVPNPSSAKTENKKKSIERSLEYMGLKPGTKITDIKLDKIFIGSCTNGRIEDLRKVASIVKDKKIASHVQAMIVPGSGLVKKQAEEEGIDIILKDAGFEWREAGCSMCLGMNPDQLKPGERCASTSNRNFEGRQGRGGRTHLMSPELAAASAITGNISDIRDFT
;
A
#
# COMPACT_ATOMS: atom_id res chain seq x y z
N MET A 1 -34.92 -11.19 5.91
CA MET A 1 -35.61 -10.36 4.90
C MET A 1 -34.54 -9.77 4.01
N SER A 2 -34.47 -10.16 2.73
CA SER A 2 -33.48 -9.60 1.80
C SER A 2 -33.79 -8.13 1.62
N ASN A 3 -32.82 -7.27 2.00
CA ASN A 3 -32.88 -5.85 1.71
C ASN A 3 -32.86 -5.70 0.17
N GLN A 4 -33.99 -5.46 -0.45
CA GLN A 4 -34.18 -5.40 -1.91
C GLN A 4 -33.80 -4.03 -2.51
N GLY A 5 -33.11 -3.17 -1.73
CA GLY A 5 -32.63 -1.88 -2.22
C GLY A 5 -31.33 -1.97 -3.01
N PRO A 6 -30.99 -0.88 -3.74
CA PRO A 6 -29.72 -0.76 -4.42
C PRO A 6 -28.53 -0.94 -3.46
N LYS A 7 -27.48 -1.64 -3.90
CA LYS A 7 -26.32 -2.03 -3.08
C LYS A 7 -25.03 -1.40 -3.61
N THR A 8 -24.16 -1.00 -2.70
CA THR A 8 -22.77 -0.67 -3.02
C THR A 8 -21.96 -1.94 -3.28
N LEU A 9 -20.78 -1.80 -3.88
CA LEU A 9 -19.81 -2.90 -4.01
C LEU A 9 -19.51 -3.53 -2.65
N PHE A 10 -19.33 -2.71 -1.61
CA PHE A 10 -19.12 -3.20 -0.24
C PHE A 10 -20.30 -4.03 0.25
N ASP A 11 -21.54 -3.55 0.08
CA ASP A 11 -22.76 -4.25 0.54
C ASP A 11 -22.93 -5.60 -0.16
N LYS A 12 -22.60 -5.68 -1.45
CA LYS A 12 -22.66 -6.95 -2.22
C LYS A 12 -21.68 -7.95 -1.64
N ILE A 13 -20.40 -7.59 -1.52
CA ILE A 13 -19.38 -8.48 -0.99
C ILE A 13 -19.70 -8.88 0.45
N TRP A 14 -20.06 -7.92 1.29
CA TRP A 14 -20.41 -8.17 2.69
C TRP A 14 -21.54 -9.17 2.84
N SER A 15 -22.64 -8.97 2.09
CA SER A 15 -23.82 -9.82 2.18
C SER A 15 -23.59 -11.25 1.70
N GLU A 16 -22.69 -11.46 0.74
CA GLU A 16 -22.33 -12.79 0.22
C GLU A 16 -21.43 -13.56 1.18
N HIS A 17 -20.65 -12.87 2.02
CA HIS A 17 -19.74 -13.50 2.99
C HIS A 17 -20.28 -13.56 4.42
N LEU A 18 -21.51 -13.06 4.63
CA LEU A 18 -22.13 -13.08 5.95
C LEU A 18 -22.56 -14.51 6.32
N VAL A 19 -21.85 -15.12 7.27
CA VAL A 19 -22.15 -16.46 7.80
C VAL A 19 -23.29 -16.41 8.83
N GLY A 20 -23.32 -15.36 9.64
CA GLY A 20 -24.34 -15.18 10.67
C GLY A 20 -24.17 -13.88 11.44
N GLN A 21 -25.21 -13.52 12.18
CA GLN A 21 -25.21 -12.38 13.07
C GLN A 21 -25.34 -12.87 14.52
N ARG A 22 -24.52 -12.30 15.41
CA ARG A 22 -24.56 -12.59 16.84
C ARG A 22 -25.67 -11.79 17.53
N GLU A 23 -26.03 -12.18 18.75
CA GLU A 23 -27.03 -11.49 19.57
C GLU A 23 -26.66 -10.05 19.88
N ASP A 24 -25.37 -9.73 19.99
CA ASP A 24 -24.84 -8.38 20.22
C ASP A 24 -24.82 -7.49 18.96
N GLY A 25 -25.32 -8.00 17.83
CA GLY A 25 -25.36 -7.29 16.55
C GLY A 25 -24.08 -7.39 15.73
N THR A 26 -23.01 -8.01 16.23
CA THR A 26 -21.79 -8.25 15.44
C THR A 26 -22.01 -9.36 14.42
N ASN A 27 -21.28 -9.29 13.31
CA ASN A 27 -21.41 -10.22 12.21
C ASN A 27 -20.22 -11.18 12.14
N LEU A 28 -20.49 -12.43 11.83
CA LEU A 28 -19.48 -13.43 11.48
C LEU A 28 -19.32 -13.45 9.98
N LEU A 29 -18.14 -13.04 9.50
CA LEU A 29 -17.82 -12.91 8.09
C LEU A 29 -16.87 -14.03 7.66
N TYR A 30 -17.17 -14.73 6.55
CA TYR A 30 -16.26 -15.69 5.94
C TYR A 30 -15.10 -14.98 5.26
N ILE A 31 -13.90 -15.58 5.28
CA ILE A 31 -12.67 -15.05 4.67
C ILE A 31 -12.19 -16.00 3.57
N ASP A 32 -12.12 -15.50 2.33
CA ASP A 32 -11.67 -16.30 1.18
C ASP A 32 -10.17 -16.52 1.16
N ARG A 33 -9.38 -15.49 1.53
CA ARG A 33 -7.92 -15.57 1.54
C ARG A 33 -7.35 -14.98 2.81
N HIS A 34 -6.41 -15.70 3.39
CA HIS A 34 -5.61 -15.23 4.51
C HIS A 34 -4.15 -15.12 4.09
N LEU A 35 -3.62 -13.91 4.07
CA LEU A 35 -2.20 -13.66 3.83
C LEU A 35 -1.48 -13.54 5.17
N VAL A 36 -0.38 -14.25 5.35
CA VAL A 36 0.38 -14.23 6.61
C VAL A 36 1.86 -13.92 6.36
N HIS A 37 2.45 -13.20 7.30
CA HIS A 37 3.86 -12.84 7.27
C HIS A 37 4.53 -13.06 8.64
N GLU A 38 5.84 -12.91 8.71
CA GLU A 38 6.66 -13.31 9.85
C GLU A 38 6.42 -12.48 11.13
N VAL A 39 5.87 -11.27 11.03
CA VAL A 39 5.77 -10.37 12.19
C VAL A 39 4.57 -10.71 13.07
N THR A 40 3.40 -10.96 12.50
CA THR A 40 2.13 -11.14 13.26
C THR A 40 1.70 -12.59 13.41
N SER A 41 2.32 -13.52 12.68
CA SER A 41 1.91 -14.92 12.69
C SER A 41 2.49 -15.81 13.80
N PRO A 42 3.68 -15.57 14.39
CA PRO A 42 4.27 -16.49 15.35
C PRO A 42 3.36 -16.77 16.56
N GLN A 43 2.81 -15.73 17.19
CA GLN A 43 1.93 -15.86 18.35
C GLN A 43 0.58 -16.50 17.96
N ALA A 44 0.07 -16.23 16.75
CA ALA A 44 -1.17 -16.85 16.27
C ALA A 44 -1.02 -18.37 16.12
N PHE A 45 0.07 -18.85 15.53
CA PHE A 45 0.35 -20.29 15.44
C PHE A 45 0.61 -20.94 16.81
N GLU A 46 1.26 -20.22 17.72
CA GLU A 46 1.44 -20.71 19.09
C GLU A 46 0.09 -20.86 19.80
N GLY A 47 -0.83 -19.90 19.66
CA GLY A 47 -2.19 -19.96 20.20
C GLY A 47 -2.96 -21.17 19.66
N LEU A 48 -2.88 -21.46 18.35
CA LEU A 48 -3.45 -22.68 17.76
C LEU A 48 -2.89 -23.95 18.41
N LYS A 49 -1.58 -24.01 18.59
CA LYS A 49 -0.92 -25.16 19.20
C LYS A 49 -1.34 -25.37 20.65
N LEU A 50 -1.37 -24.29 21.45
CA LEU A 50 -1.79 -24.33 22.84
C LEU A 50 -3.27 -24.75 23.00
N SER A 51 -4.12 -24.33 22.09
CA SER A 51 -5.54 -24.69 22.06
C SER A 51 -5.83 -26.02 21.34
N ASN A 52 -4.79 -26.70 20.86
CA ASN A 52 -4.87 -27.95 20.08
C ASN A 52 -5.82 -27.83 18.87
N ARG A 53 -5.74 -26.72 18.14
CA ARG A 53 -6.55 -26.45 16.94
C ARG A 53 -5.70 -26.52 15.67
N PRO A 54 -6.15 -27.22 14.62
CA PRO A 54 -5.49 -27.18 13.32
C PRO A 54 -5.79 -25.88 12.60
N VAL A 55 -5.00 -25.55 11.57
CA VAL A 55 -5.40 -24.56 10.56
C VAL A 55 -6.57 -25.12 9.77
N HIS A 56 -7.66 -24.37 9.68
CA HIS A 56 -8.93 -24.83 9.11
C HIS A 56 -8.83 -25.02 7.59
N ARG A 57 -8.24 -24.04 6.88
CA ARG A 57 -8.10 -24.08 5.41
C ARG A 57 -6.68 -23.66 4.99
N PRO A 58 -5.69 -24.55 5.07
CA PRO A 58 -4.31 -24.25 4.67
C PRO A 58 -4.21 -23.75 3.21
N GLU A 59 -5.04 -24.27 2.30
CA GLU A 59 -5.08 -23.92 0.88
C GLU A 59 -5.62 -22.50 0.62
N ALA A 60 -6.34 -21.91 1.58
CA ALA A 60 -6.81 -20.52 1.52
C ALA A 60 -5.82 -19.53 2.16
N THR A 61 -4.75 -20.06 2.78
CA THR A 61 -3.71 -19.28 3.47
C THR A 61 -2.42 -19.30 2.66
N ILE A 62 -1.81 -18.14 2.49
CA ILE A 62 -0.54 -17.98 1.76
C ILE A 62 0.41 -17.15 2.61
N ALA A 63 1.65 -17.62 2.72
CA ALA A 63 2.66 -17.02 3.57
C ALA A 63 3.85 -16.49 2.78
N VAL A 64 4.42 -15.40 3.26
CA VAL A 64 5.67 -14.81 2.77
C VAL A 64 6.38 -14.07 3.90
N ALA A 65 7.71 -14.04 3.90
CA ALA A 65 8.48 -13.16 4.76
C ALA A 65 8.90 -11.93 3.96
N ASP A 66 8.57 -10.73 4.45
CA ASP A 66 8.76 -9.48 3.71
C ASP A 66 9.20 -8.27 4.56
N HIS A 67 8.92 -8.25 5.86
CA HIS A 67 9.18 -7.13 6.75
C HIS A 67 10.62 -7.13 7.31
N ASN A 68 11.03 -8.26 7.88
CA ASN A 68 12.30 -8.44 8.60
C ASN A 68 13.40 -9.06 7.72
N VAL A 69 13.25 -8.94 6.42
CA VAL A 69 14.18 -9.55 5.46
C VAL A 69 15.23 -8.55 5.00
N PRO A 70 16.52 -8.94 4.94
CA PRO A 70 17.56 -8.08 4.39
C PRO A 70 17.38 -7.86 2.88
N THR A 71 17.71 -6.68 2.41
CA THR A 71 17.76 -6.34 0.98
C THR A 71 19.17 -6.47 0.38
N ILE A 72 20.17 -6.78 1.24
CA ILE A 72 21.53 -7.14 0.88
C ILE A 72 21.89 -8.42 1.64
N ASN A 73 22.68 -9.31 1.04
CA ASN A 73 23.13 -10.56 1.66
C ASN A 73 21.99 -11.38 2.29
N ARG A 74 20.93 -11.53 1.55
CA ARG A 74 19.64 -12.10 1.98
C ARG A 74 19.74 -13.42 2.76
N GLN A 75 20.75 -14.25 2.49
CA GLN A 75 20.97 -15.52 3.17
C GLN A 75 21.43 -15.37 4.61
N ASN A 76 21.92 -14.20 5.00
CA ASN A 76 22.43 -13.95 6.35
C ASN A 76 21.59 -12.86 7.04
N ILE A 77 20.60 -13.28 7.82
CA ILE A 77 19.85 -12.38 8.70
C ILE A 77 20.65 -12.19 9.98
N GLU A 78 21.29 -11.00 10.12
CA GLU A 78 22.18 -10.70 11.25
C GLU A 78 21.41 -10.44 12.55
N ASP A 79 20.24 -9.79 12.46
CA ASP A 79 19.40 -9.52 13.63
C ASP A 79 18.77 -10.82 14.14
N PRO A 80 19.04 -11.25 15.40
CA PRO A 80 18.57 -12.52 15.92
C PRO A 80 17.04 -12.61 16.01
N GLN A 81 16.35 -11.49 16.27
CA GLN A 81 14.90 -11.48 16.40
C GLN A 81 14.24 -11.62 15.02
N SER A 82 14.71 -10.91 14.03
CA SER A 82 14.27 -11.04 12.63
C SER A 82 14.49 -12.47 12.13
N LYS A 83 15.66 -13.05 12.41
CA LYS A 83 15.98 -14.44 12.04
C LYS A 83 14.99 -15.43 12.65
N ILE A 84 14.73 -15.32 13.96
CA ILE A 84 13.78 -16.21 14.67
C ILE A 84 12.39 -16.09 14.06
N GLN A 85 11.92 -14.88 13.73
CA GLN A 85 10.58 -14.68 13.15
C GLN A 85 10.47 -15.32 11.76
N VAL A 86 11.45 -15.15 10.89
CA VAL A 86 11.47 -15.76 9.55
C VAL A 86 11.55 -17.28 9.63
N GLU A 87 12.43 -17.83 10.48
CA GLU A 87 12.55 -19.27 10.68
C GLU A 87 11.29 -19.89 11.31
N THR A 88 10.64 -19.17 12.22
CA THR A 88 9.38 -19.59 12.83
C THR A 88 8.24 -19.63 11.80
N LEU A 89 8.15 -18.65 10.92
CA LEU A 89 7.17 -18.68 9.82
C LEU A 89 7.39 -19.90 8.93
N ALA A 90 8.64 -20.14 8.49
CA ALA A 90 8.98 -21.29 7.66
C ALA A 90 8.64 -22.64 8.31
N LYS A 91 8.88 -22.76 9.62
CA LYS A 91 8.52 -23.95 10.41
C LYS A 91 7.01 -24.14 10.48
N ASN A 92 6.27 -23.09 10.86
CA ASN A 92 4.82 -23.15 11.03
C ASN A 92 4.11 -23.45 9.71
N THR A 93 4.51 -22.82 8.62
CA THR A 93 3.92 -23.09 7.30
C THR A 93 4.11 -24.53 6.85
N LYS A 94 5.30 -25.08 7.09
CA LYS A 94 5.60 -26.50 6.81
C LYS A 94 4.76 -27.44 7.68
N GLU A 95 4.64 -27.16 8.97
CA GLU A 95 3.87 -27.96 9.93
C GLU A 95 2.40 -28.03 9.57
N HIS A 96 1.84 -26.91 9.10
CA HIS A 96 0.40 -26.78 8.79
C HIS A 96 0.07 -26.97 7.30
N GLY A 97 1.05 -27.25 6.44
CA GLY A 97 0.82 -27.46 5.00
C GLY A 97 0.39 -26.18 4.25
N ILE A 98 0.83 -25.02 4.72
CA ILE A 98 0.53 -23.71 4.11
C ILE A 98 1.54 -23.42 3.01
N GLN A 99 1.07 -22.89 1.87
CA GLN A 99 1.95 -22.41 0.80
C GLN A 99 2.80 -21.26 1.30
N TYR A 100 4.11 -21.42 1.23
CA TYR A 100 5.09 -20.41 1.63
C TYR A 100 6.04 -20.05 0.48
N PHE A 101 6.15 -18.78 0.17
CA PHE A 101 7.18 -18.24 -0.70
C PHE A 101 8.37 -17.85 0.18
N ASP A 102 9.33 -18.75 0.30
CA ASP A 102 10.51 -18.53 1.13
C ASP A 102 11.44 -17.47 0.57
N LEU A 103 12.45 -17.05 1.36
CA LEU A 103 13.39 -16.00 1.00
C LEU A 103 14.14 -16.21 -0.32
N MET A 104 14.28 -17.45 -0.77
CA MET A 104 14.99 -17.81 -2.01
C MET A 104 14.03 -18.13 -3.15
N ASP A 105 12.73 -18.17 -2.89
CA ASP A 105 11.72 -18.33 -3.93
C ASP A 105 11.66 -17.05 -4.78
N GLN A 106 11.70 -17.19 -6.10
CA GLN A 106 11.59 -16.06 -7.02
C GLN A 106 10.28 -15.27 -6.88
N ARG A 107 9.22 -15.91 -6.36
CA ARG A 107 7.92 -15.28 -6.07
C ARG A 107 7.89 -14.54 -4.74
N GLN A 108 8.97 -14.61 -3.94
CA GLN A 108 9.06 -13.87 -2.69
C GLN A 108 9.01 -12.36 -2.96
N GLY A 109 8.32 -11.64 -2.10
CA GLY A 109 8.16 -10.20 -2.17
C GLY A 109 7.21 -9.70 -1.10
N ILE A 110 6.88 -8.43 -1.16
CA ILE A 110 5.93 -7.79 -0.24
C ILE A 110 4.57 -8.46 -0.38
N VAL A 111 3.95 -8.83 0.74
CA VAL A 111 2.70 -9.59 0.79
C VAL A 111 1.58 -8.97 -0.06
N HIS A 112 1.48 -7.64 -0.09
CA HIS A 112 0.47 -6.91 -0.88
C HIS A 112 0.85 -6.70 -2.37
N ILE A 113 2.02 -7.19 -2.77
CA ILE A 113 2.44 -7.25 -4.18
C ILE A 113 2.27 -8.67 -4.70
N ILE A 114 2.70 -9.67 -3.95
CA ILE A 114 2.61 -11.07 -4.40
C ILE A 114 1.17 -11.54 -4.58
N GLY A 115 0.23 -11.10 -3.73
CA GLY A 115 -1.18 -11.46 -3.84
C GLY A 115 -1.77 -11.12 -5.21
N PRO A 116 -1.73 -9.85 -5.64
CA PRO A 116 -2.09 -9.42 -6.99
C PRO A 116 -1.26 -10.10 -8.10
N GLU A 117 0.06 -10.12 -7.94
CA GLU A 117 0.99 -10.63 -8.95
C GLU A 117 0.77 -12.12 -9.26
N GLN A 118 0.38 -12.91 -8.27
CA GLN A 118 0.06 -14.31 -8.46
C GLN A 118 -1.40 -14.57 -8.87
N GLY A 119 -2.28 -13.55 -8.87
CA GLY A 119 -3.71 -13.72 -9.13
C GLY A 119 -4.47 -14.31 -7.94
N ILE A 120 -3.90 -14.27 -6.74
CA ILE A 120 -4.52 -14.69 -5.48
C ILE A 120 -5.66 -13.74 -5.12
N THR A 121 -5.47 -12.46 -5.43
CA THR A 121 -6.47 -11.39 -5.26
C THR A 121 -7.41 -11.37 -6.45
N GLN A 122 -8.71 -11.56 -6.18
CA GLN A 122 -9.73 -11.55 -7.23
C GLN A 122 -10.95 -10.73 -6.78
N PRO A 123 -11.73 -10.18 -7.72
CA PRO A 123 -12.92 -9.40 -7.39
C PRO A 123 -13.95 -10.20 -6.57
N GLY A 124 -14.61 -9.52 -5.66
CA GLY A 124 -15.64 -10.10 -4.82
C GLY A 124 -15.13 -10.86 -3.60
N MET A 125 -13.84 -11.16 -3.49
CA MET A 125 -13.27 -11.88 -2.35
C MET A 125 -13.17 -11.02 -1.09
N THR A 126 -13.17 -11.69 0.07
CA THR A 126 -12.72 -11.16 1.36
C THR A 126 -11.27 -11.58 1.62
N ILE A 127 -10.40 -10.64 1.94
CA ILE A 127 -8.96 -10.88 2.14
C ILE A 127 -8.49 -10.23 3.44
N VAL A 128 -7.78 -10.98 4.27
CA VAL A 128 -7.20 -10.44 5.49
C VAL A 128 -5.70 -10.75 5.61
N CYS A 129 -5.00 -9.90 6.34
CA CYS A 129 -3.58 -10.06 6.68
C CYS A 129 -3.30 -9.31 7.99
N GLY A 130 -2.26 -9.68 8.69
CA GLY A 130 -1.78 -8.98 9.89
C GLY A 130 -1.09 -7.64 9.61
N ASP A 131 -1.38 -7.00 8.49
CA ASP A 131 -0.85 -5.70 8.06
C ASP A 131 -1.98 -4.77 7.59
N SER A 132 -1.92 -3.50 7.98
CA SER A 132 -2.96 -2.51 7.66
C SER A 132 -3.09 -2.22 6.16
N HIS A 133 -2.00 -2.33 5.38
CA HIS A 133 -2.03 -2.08 3.93
C HIS A 133 -2.63 -3.22 3.10
N THR A 134 -3.25 -4.20 3.75
CA THR A 134 -4.13 -5.20 3.11
C THR A 134 -5.23 -4.53 2.26
N SER A 135 -5.60 -3.30 2.58
CA SER A 135 -6.50 -2.47 1.75
C SER A 135 -6.06 -2.35 0.28
N THR A 136 -4.77 -2.58 -0.04
CA THR A 136 -4.24 -2.62 -1.42
C THR A 136 -5.07 -3.52 -2.35
N HIS A 137 -5.53 -4.66 -1.83
CA HIS A 137 -6.28 -5.66 -2.59
C HIS A 137 -7.65 -5.16 -3.03
N GLY A 138 -8.18 -4.10 -2.40
CA GLY A 138 -9.43 -3.46 -2.79
C GLY A 138 -9.39 -2.81 -4.18
N ALA A 139 -8.20 -2.59 -4.74
CA ALA A 139 -8.01 -2.17 -6.13
C ALA A 139 -8.61 -3.13 -7.17
N PHE A 140 -8.83 -4.38 -6.75
CA PHE A 140 -9.43 -5.44 -7.56
C PHE A 140 -10.94 -5.60 -7.29
N GLY A 141 -11.54 -4.79 -6.44
CA GLY A 141 -12.90 -5.00 -5.98
C GLY A 141 -13.00 -6.15 -4.96
N ALA A 142 -11.96 -6.39 -4.18
CA ALA A 142 -11.96 -7.32 -3.05
C ALA A 142 -12.13 -6.54 -1.73
N LEU A 143 -12.94 -7.02 -0.81
CA LEU A 143 -13.03 -6.45 0.53
C LEU A 143 -11.83 -6.92 1.36
N ALA A 144 -10.84 -6.05 1.48
CA ALA A 144 -9.55 -6.40 2.05
C ALA A 144 -9.15 -5.44 3.18
N PHE A 145 -8.76 -5.99 4.34
CA PHE A 145 -8.42 -5.18 5.50
C PHE A 145 -7.44 -5.86 6.45
N GLY A 146 -6.69 -5.03 7.18
CA GLY A 146 -5.75 -5.47 8.20
C GLY A 146 -6.45 -5.95 9.47
N ILE A 147 -5.87 -6.98 10.11
CA ILE A 147 -6.36 -7.59 11.34
C ILE A 147 -5.25 -7.72 12.38
N GLY A 148 -5.62 -7.78 13.66
CA GLY A 148 -4.68 -7.98 14.75
C GLY A 148 -4.26 -9.46 14.93
N THR A 149 -3.19 -9.69 15.69
CA THR A 149 -2.62 -11.04 15.90
C THR A 149 -3.64 -12.06 16.44
N SER A 150 -4.53 -11.67 17.35
CA SER A 150 -5.59 -12.55 17.88
C SER A 150 -6.63 -12.89 16.80
N GLU A 151 -6.89 -11.97 15.88
CA GLU A 151 -7.78 -12.20 14.74
C GLU A 151 -7.11 -13.10 13.70
N VAL A 152 -5.77 -12.98 13.51
CA VAL A 152 -4.98 -13.92 12.67
C VAL A 152 -5.16 -15.35 13.18
N GLU A 153 -5.02 -15.60 14.49
CA GLU A 153 -5.28 -16.89 15.11
C GLU A 153 -6.70 -17.37 14.84
N HIS A 154 -7.69 -16.49 15.05
CA HIS A 154 -9.10 -16.83 14.85
C HIS A 154 -9.40 -17.22 13.40
N VAL A 155 -8.88 -16.47 12.42
CA VAL A 155 -9.08 -16.78 10.99
C VAL A 155 -8.36 -18.08 10.60
N LEU A 156 -7.15 -18.32 11.08
CA LEU A 156 -6.46 -19.60 10.86
C LEU A 156 -7.27 -20.78 11.39
N ALA A 157 -7.91 -20.63 12.57
CA ALA A 157 -8.70 -21.69 13.20
C ALA A 157 -10.07 -21.93 12.56
N THR A 158 -10.71 -20.90 11.96
CA THR A 158 -12.13 -20.95 11.62
C THR A 158 -12.48 -20.49 10.21
N GLN A 159 -11.56 -19.84 9.52
CA GLN A 159 -11.76 -19.15 8.24
C GLN A 159 -12.83 -18.05 8.30
N THR A 160 -13.10 -17.54 9.49
CA THR A 160 -14.10 -16.48 9.73
C THR A 160 -13.55 -15.39 10.63
N ILE A 161 -14.19 -14.22 10.62
CA ILE A 161 -13.85 -13.12 11.52
C ILE A 161 -15.13 -12.45 12.04
N VAL A 162 -15.09 -11.96 13.28
CA VAL A 162 -16.18 -11.18 13.85
C VAL A 162 -15.94 -9.70 13.57
N GLN A 163 -16.87 -9.06 12.87
CA GLN A 163 -16.76 -7.66 12.47
C GLN A 163 -18.10 -6.94 12.55
N ASN A 164 -18.06 -5.62 12.76
CA ASN A 164 -19.20 -4.74 12.51
C ASN A 164 -19.15 -4.25 11.07
N PRO A 165 -20.30 -4.08 10.40
CA PRO A 165 -20.33 -3.47 9.08
C PRO A 165 -19.80 -2.04 9.15
N ALA A 166 -19.00 -1.65 8.18
CA ALA A 166 -18.56 -0.28 8.01
C ALA A 166 -19.64 0.56 7.31
N LYS A 167 -19.52 1.87 7.41
CA LYS A 167 -20.29 2.80 6.59
C LYS A 167 -19.72 2.89 5.18
N ASN A 168 -20.55 3.28 4.23
CA ASN A 168 -20.17 3.50 2.84
C ASN A 168 -19.76 4.95 2.60
N MET A 169 -18.54 5.17 2.08
CA MET A 169 -18.07 6.47 1.64
C MET A 169 -17.68 6.39 0.16
N ARG A 170 -18.06 7.40 -0.63
CA ARG A 170 -17.65 7.49 -2.03
C ARG A 170 -16.79 8.71 -2.26
N ILE A 171 -15.65 8.53 -2.95
CA ILE A 171 -14.81 9.61 -3.44
C ILE A 171 -14.72 9.50 -4.95
N SER A 172 -15.36 10.43 -5.64
CA SER A 172 -15.36 10.51 -7.10
C SER A 172 -14.36 11.55 -7.58
N VAL A 173 -13.40 11.14 -8.41
CA VAL A 173 -12.42 12.05 -9.03
C VAL A 173 -12.66 12.06 -10.53
N ASN A 174 -13.02 13.22 -11.07
CA ASN A 174 -13.40 13.38 -12.46
C ASN A 174 -12.40 14.27 -13.22
N GLY A 175 -12.28 14.04 -14.51
CA GLY A 175 -11.35 14.71 -15.41
C GLY A 175 -10.16 13.84 -15.76
N GLU A 176 -9.21 14.41 -16.49
CA GLU A 176 -7.91 13.82 -16.79
C GLU A 176 -6.89 14.36 -15.77
N LEU A 177 -6.03 13.50 -15.26
CA LEU A 177 -4.95 13.94 -14.36
C LEU A 177 -4.01 14.89 -15.10
N PRO A 178 -3.66 16.04 -14.50
CA PRO A 178 -2.72 16.98 -15.10
C PRO A 178 -1.35 16.33 -15.37
N PHE A 179 -0.63 16.87 -16.33
CA PHE A 179 0.74 16.44 -16.63
C PHE A 179 1.63 16.48 -15.37
N GLY A 180 2.36 15.39 -15.12
CA GLY A 180 3.23 15.24 -13.96
C GLY A 180 2.51 14.78 -12.69
N VAL A 181 1.18 14.60 -12.71
CA VAL A 181 0.37 14.07 -11.61
C VAL A 181 0.10 12.58 -11.82
N ASN A 182 0.26 11.79 -10.78
CA ASN A 182 -0.02 10.35 -10.81
C ASN A 182 -0.88 9.91 -9.61
N SER A 183 -1.09 8.60 -9.48
CA SER A 183 -1.93 8.02 -8.41
C SER A 183 -1.44 8.34 -7.00
N LYS A 184 -0.12 8.49 -6.78
CA LYS A 184 0.43 8.87 -5.48
C LYS A 184 0.08 10.30 -5.12
N ASP A 185 0.18 11.21 -6.08
CA ASP A 185 -0.19 12.61 -5.89
C ASP A 185 -1.68 12.73 -5.60
N LEU A 186 -2.50 11.98 -6.35
CA LEU A 186 -3.94 11.94 -6.16
C LEU A 186 -4.34 11.48 -4.76
N ILE A 187 -3.77 10.37 -4.27
CA ILE A 187 -4.15 9.89 -2.92
C ILE A 187 -3.60 10.80 -1.82
N LEU A 188 -2.41 11.38 -1.98
CA LEU A 188 -1.90 12.39 -1.05
C LEU A 188 -2.78 13.64 -1.02
N TYR A 189 -3.27 14.10 -2.16
CA TYR A 189 -4.23 15.21 -2.24
C TYR A 189 -5.52 14.88 -1.49
N ILE A 190 -6.08 13.68 -1.72
CA ILE A 190 -7.29 13.21 -1.03
C ILE A 190 -7.07 13.21 0.49
N ILE A 191 -5.97 12.62 0.97
CA ILE A 191 -5.65 12.57 2.41
C ILE A 191 -5.47 13.98 2.98
N GLY A 192 -4.79 14.88 2.26
CA GLY A 192 -4.66 16.27 2.65
C GLY A 192 -6.00 17.02 2.76
N LYS A 193 -6.96 16.68 1.88
CA LYS A 193 -8.29 17.28 1.84
C LYS A 193 -9.22 16.79 2.96
N ILE A 194 -9.21 15.49 3.26
CA ILE A 194 -10.14 14.90 4.25
C ILE A 194 -9.51 14.66 5.63
N GLY A 195 -8.17 14.70 5.73
CA GLY A 195 -7.40 14.40 6.94
C GLY A 195 -7.25 12.90 7.22
N THR A 196 -6.38 12.57 8.16
CA THR A 196 -6.08 11.17 8.57
C THR A 196 -7.22 10.48 9.32
N ALA A 197 -8.26 11.20 9.69
CA ALA A 197 -9.47 10.65 10.33
C ALA A 197 -10.72 10.74 9.44
N GLY A 198 -10.62 11.29 8.22
CA GLY A 198 -11.76 11.54 7.35
C GLY A 198 -12.53 10.29 6.93
N GLY A 199 -11.84 9.17 6.78
CA GLY A 199 -12.43 7.86 6.44
C GLY A 199 -12.78 6.98 7.63
N THR A 200 -12.65 7.47 8.88
CA THR A 200 -12.85 6.63 10.07
C THR A 200 -14.25 6.01 10.11
N GLY A 201 -14.29 4.70 10.29
CA GLY A 201 -15.53 3.91 10.33
C GLY A 201 -16.14 3.63 8.96
N HIS A 202 -15.48 4.02 7.86
CA HIS A 202 -15.96 3.82 6.50
C HIS A 202 -15.08 2.84 5.71
N VAL A 203 -15.70 2.21 4.72
CA VAL A 203 -15.02 1.68 3.53
C VAL A 203 -15.16 2.76 2.44
N ILE A 204 -14.05 3.13 1.81
CA ILE A 204 -14.04 4.16 0.76
C ILE A 204 -14.11 3.49 -0.61
N GLU A 205 -15.16 3.75 -1.37
CA GLU A 205 -15.24 3.42 -2.79
C GLU A 205 -14.73 4.61 -3.62
N TYR A 206 -13.64 4.37 -4.35
CA TYR A 206 -13.09 5.37 -5.28
C TYR A 206 -13.70 5.18 -6.66
N ALA A 207 -14.17 6.27 -7.24
CA ALA A 207 -14.91 6.30 -8.50
C ALA A 207 -14.54 7.55 -9.34
N GLY A 208 -15.17 7.68 -10.51
CA GLY A 208 -14.95 8.79 -11.44
C GLY A 208 -13.94 8.48 -12.53
N SER A 209 -13.92 9.32 -13.56
CA SER A 209 -13.14 9.05 -14.78
C SER A 209 -11.63 8.98 -14.53
N SER A 210 -11.09 9.81 -13.61
CA SER A 210 -9.67 9.76 -13.25
C SER A 210 -9.29 8.43 -12.60
N ILE A 211 -10.13 7.88 -11.72
CA ILE A 211 -9.87 6.60 -11.05
C ILE A 211 -9.95 5.43 -12.04
N MET A 212 -10.99 5.42 -12.88
CA MET A 212 -11.20 4.35 -13.86
C MET A 212 -10.12 4.34 -14.95
N GLY A 213 -9.53 5.51 -15.24
CA GLY A 213 -8.40 5.65 -16.19
C GLY A 213 -7.04 5.19 -15.63
N LEU A 214 -6.93 4.88 -14.33
CA LEU A 214 -5.68 4.39 -13.75
C LEU A 214 -5.35 2.96 -14.17
N SER A 215 -4.05 2.67 -14.29
CA SER A 215 -3.54 1.29 -14.33
C SER A 215 -3.86 0.55 -13.04
N MET A 216 -3.72 -0.78 -13.03
CA MET A 216 -3.90 -1.55 -11.80
C MET A 216 -2.90 -1.14 -10.71
N GLU A 217 -1.67 -0.83 -11.09
CA GLU A 217 -0.62 -0.32 -10.21
C GLU A 217 -1.05 1.00 -9.55
N GLY A 218 -1.62 1.92 -10.34
CA GLY A 218 -2.18 3.16 -9.83
C GLY A 218 -3.36 2.95 -8.88
N ARG A 219 -4.29 2.03 -9.21
CA ARG A 219 -5.42 1.67 -8.35
C ARG A 219 -4.95 1.04 -7.03
N MET A 220 -3.93 0.18 -7.08
CA MET A 220 -3.31 -0.39 -5.88
C MET A 220 -2.69 0.68 -4.99
N THR A 221 -2.05 1.71 -5.56
CA THR A 221 -1.53 2.85 -4.79
C THR A 221 -2.64 3.61 -4.06
N ILE A 222 -3.77 3.87 -4.71
CA ILE A 222 -4.94 4.53 -4.11
C ILE A 222 -5.49 3.71 -2.93
N CYS A 223 -5.80 2.43 -3.18
CA CYS A 223 -6.36 1.56 -2.14
C CYS A 223 -5.38 1.29 -1.00
N ASN A 224 -4.07 1.17 -1.29
CA ASN A 224 -3.02 1.01 -0.29
C ASN A 224 -3.06 2.12 0.76
N MET A 225 -3.17 3.38 0.32
CA MET A 225 -3.13 4.54 1.21
C MET A 225 -4.49 4.97 1.78
N SER A 226 -5.57 4.24 1.52
CA SER A 226 -6.88 4.50 2.13
C SER A 226 -6.84 4.43 3.66
N ILE A 227 -6.00 3.58 4.19
CA ILE A 227 -5.74 3.43 5.63
C ILE A 227 -5.15 4.71 6.23
N GLU A 228 -4.40 5.48 5.46
CA GLU A 228 -3.81 6.75 5.92
C GLU A 228 -4.86 7.87 6.05
N ALA A 229 -6.02 7.71 5.45
CA ALA A 229 -7.22 8.52 5.67
C ALA A 229 -8.09 8.00 6.84
N GLY A 230 -7.66 6.95 7.54
CA GLY A 230 -8.40 6.32 8.64
C GLY A 230 -9.50 5.36 8.20
N ALA A 231 -9.61 5.04 6.91
CA ALA A 231 -10.62 4.13 6.39
C ALA A 231 -10.35 2.68 6.81
N ARG A 232 -11.41 1.88 6.87
CA ARG A 232 -11.32 0.43 7.11
C ARG A 232 -10.72 -0.31 5.91
N ALA A 233 -11.11 0.09 4.71
CA ALA A 233 -10.62 -0.42 3.44
C ALA A 233 -10.86 0.63 2.33
N GLY A 234 -10.15 0.48 1.21
CA GLY A 234 -10.47 1.18 -0.05
C GLY A 234 -10.93 0.16 -1.08
N LEU A 235 -11.87 0.54 -1.93
CA LEU A 235 -12.43 -0.29 -2.98
C LEU A 235 -12.43 0.48 -4.30
N ILE A 236 -12.17 -0.23 -5.39
CA ILE A 236 -12.40 0.24 -6.76
C ILE A 236 -13.20 -0.84 -7.47
N SER A 237 -14.28 -0.47 -8.14
CA SER A 237 -15.09 -1.40 -8.92
C SER A 237 -14.25 -2.11 -9.98
N PRO A 238 -14.33 -3.46 -10.07
CA PRO A 238 -13.59 -4.21 -11.07
C PRO A 238 -14.15 -3.92 -12.48
N ASP A 239 -13.24 -3.84 -13.43
CA ASP A 239 -13.53 -3.61 -14.85
C ASP A 239 -12.60 -4.40 -15.75
N GLN A 240 -12.63 -4.12 -17.06
CA GLN A 240 -11.78 -4.81 -18.04
C GLN A 240 -10.27 -4.68 -17.73
N THR A 241 -9.83 -3.56 -17.15
CA THR A 241 -8.44 -3.37 -16.71
C THR A 241 -8.08 -4.39 -15.63
N THR A 242 -8.98 -4.59 -14.66
CA THR A 242 -8.83 -5.59 -13.60
C THR A 242 -8.80 -7.01 -14.18
N PHE A 243 -9.73 -7.33 -15.08
CA PHE A 243 -9.82 -8.67 -15.66
C PHE A 243 -8.57 -9.00 -16.50
N ASN A 244 -8.10 -8.06 -17.30
CA ASN A 244 -6.87 -8.23 -18.10
C ASN A 244 -5.65 -8.44 -17.22
N TYR A 245 -5.57 -7.77 -16.06
CA TYR A 245 -4.46 -7.93 -15.12
C TYR A 245 -4.44 -9.33 -14.50
N ILE A 246 -5.60 -9.90 -14.16
CA ILE A 246 -5.73 -11.21 -13.51
C ILE A 246 -5.52 -12.35 -14.51
N LYS A 247 -5.93 -12.18 -15.77
CA LYS A 247 -5.97 -13.25 -16.77
C LYS A 247 -4.62 -13.95 -16.93
N GLY A 248 -4.62 -15.27 -16.81
CA GLY A 248 -3.44 -16.11 -17.03
C GLY A 248 -2.43 -16.13 -15.88
N ARG A 249 -2.73 -15.50 -14.75
CA ARG A 249 -1.89 -15.61 -13.55
C ARG A 249 -2.07 -16.97 -12.87
N PRO A 250 -1.08 -17.44 -12.08
CA PRO A 250 -1.07 -18.80 -11.53
C PRO A 250 -2.32 -19.20 -10.73
N TYR A 251 -2.90 -18.28 -9.97
CA TYR A 251 -4.09 -18.52 -9.15
C TYR A 251 -5.38 -17.93 -9.75
N ALA A 252 -5.31 -17.40 -10.98
CA ALA A 252 -6.51 -16.97 -11.70
C ALA A 252 -7.41 -18.16 -12.05
N PRO A 253 -8.72 -17.93 -12.25
CA PRO A 253 -9.61 -18.98 -12.78
C PRO A 253 -9.06 -19.57 -14.08
N GLY A 254 -9.11 -20.91 -14.19
CA GLY A 254 -8.73 -21.61 -15.42
C GLY A 254 -9.62 -21.21 -16.60
N THR A 255 -9.20 -21.54 -17.80
CA THR A 255 -9.90 -21.16 -19.04
C THR A 255 -11.35 -21.60 -19.04
N GLU A 256 -11.65 -22.75 -18.44
CA GLU A 256 -13.00 -23.32 -18.34
C GLU A 256 -13.93 -22.55 -17.40
N HIS A 257 -13.39 -21.79 -16.46
CA HIS A 257 -14.15 -21.00 -15.48
C HIS A 257 -14.03 -19.50 -15.70
N TRP A 258 -13.21 -19.07 -16.67
CA TRP A 258 -12.91 -17.66 -16.89
C TRP A 258 -14.13 -16.82 -17.20
N ASP A 259 -14.96 -17.27 -18.14
CA ASP A 259 -16.12 -16.50 -18.59
C ASP A 259 -17.17 -16.39 -17.45
N GLN A 260 -17.37 -17.45 -16.67
CA GLN A 260 -18.23 -17.42 -15.48
C GLN A 260 -17.69 -16.46 -14.42
N ALA A 261 -16.39 -16.44 -14.21
CA ALA A 261 -15.77 -15.51 -13.27
C ALA A 261 -15.94 -14.05 -13.72
N VAL A 262 -15.73 -13.75 -15.00
CA VAL A 262 -15.93 -12.41 -15.57
C VAL A 262 -17.41 -11.98 -15.48
N GLU A 263 -18.35 -12.87 -15.72
CA GLU A 263 -19.79 -12.60 -15.55
C GLU A 263 -20.10 -12.20 -14.11
N TYR A 264 -19.64 -12.98 -13.13
CA TYR A 264 -19.78 -12.66 -11.71
C TYR A 264 -19.11 -11.34 -11.35
N TRP A 265 -17.85 -11.13 -11.73
CA TRP A 265 -17.11 -9.91 -11.42
C TRP A 265 -17.75 -8.65 -12.02
N SER A 266 -18.38 -8.78 -13.19
CA SER A 266 -19.11 -7.70 -13.85
C SER A 266 -20.41 -7.32 -13.14
N SER A 267 -20.93 -8.17 -12.26
CA SER A 267 -22.14 -7.90 -11.44
C SER A 267 -21.81 -7.15 -10.13
N LEU A 268 -20.53 -7.07 -9.75
CA LEU A 268 -20.09 -6.49 -8.48
C LEU A 268 -20.16 -4.96 -8.38
N PRO A 269 -19.92 -4.17 -9.45
CA PRO A 269 -19.97 -2.70 -9.34
C PRO A 269 -21.25 -2.25 -8.63
N SER A 270 -21.13 -1.16 -7.86
CA SER A 270 -22.25 -0.55 -7.14
C SER A 270 -23.41 -0.25 -8.08
N ASP A 271 -24.62 -0.47 -7.61
CA ASP A 271 -25.84 -0.13 -8.36
C ASP A 271 -25.91 1.40 -8.57
N ASN A 272 -26.54 1.84 -9.68
CA ASN A 272 -26.57 3.28 -10.01
C ASN A 272 -27.22 4.14 -8.92
N ASP A 273 -28.22 3.58 -8.22
CA ASP A 273 -28.96 4.27 -7.15
C ASP A 273 -28.47 3.86 -5.75
N ALA A 274 -27.26 3.29 -5.63
CA ALA A 274 -26.68 2.92 -4.34
C ALA A 274 -26.49 4.14 -3.45
N ASN A 275 -26.78 4.00 -2.16
CA ASN A 275 -26.66 5.08 -1.19
C ASN A 275 -25.32 5.00 -0.46
N TYR A 276 -24.71 6.18 -0.28
CA TYR A 276 -23.47 6.34 0.49
C TYR A 276 -23.75 7.23 1.71
N ASP A 277 -23.15 6.89 2.85
CA ASP A 277 -23.23 7.72 4.07
C ASP A 277 -22.50 9.05 3.89
N HIS A 278 -21.48 9.07 3.05
CA HIS A 278 -20.72 10.28 2.73
C HIS A 278 -20.19 10.24 1.29
N GLU A 279 -20.32 11.37 0.57
CA GLU A 279 -19.80 11.50 -0.79
C GLU A 279 -18.93 12.75 -0.94
N ILE A 280 -17.83 12.60 -1.68
CA ILE A 280 -16.92 13.69 -2.03
C ILE A 280 -16.67 13.63 -3.54
N VAL A 281 -16.76 14.79 -4.18
CA VAL A 281 -16.41 14.96 -5.59
C VAL A 281 -15.20 15.88 -5.70
N ILE A 282 -14.24 15.48 -6.53
CA ILE A 282 -12.98 16.17 -6.77
C ILE A 282 -12.83 16.34 -8.29
N ASP A 283 -12.46 17.54 -8.71
CA ASP A 283 -11.98 17.81 -10.06
C ASP A 283 -10.48 17.54 -10.11
N SER A 284 -10.04 16.65 -11.01
CA SER A 284 -8.63 16.30 -11.13
C SER A 284 -7.73 17.48 -11.51
N SER A 285 -8.29 18.50 -12.16
CA SER A 285 -7.56 19.72 -12.53
C SER A 285 -7.05 20.53 -11.32
N GLU A 286 -7.61 20.30 -10.12
CA GLU A 286 -7.15 20.92 -8.87
C GLU A 286 -5.87 20.28 -8.32
N ILE A 287 -5.41 19.14 -8.87
CA ILE A 287 -4.35 18.34 -8.29
C ILE A 287 -3.00 18.69 -8.95
N ASP A 288 -2.06 19.05 -8.12
CA ASP A 288 -0.65 19.22 -8.48
C ASP A 288 0.17 17.98 -8.06
N PRO A 289 1.42 17.82 -8.53
CA PRO A 289 2.38 16.91 -7.88
C PRO A 289 2.53 17.26 -6.40
N MET A 290 2.34 16.27 -5.53
CA MET A 290 2.18 16.44 -4.08
C MET A 290 3.37 15.91 -3.28
N VAL A 291 3.69 16.56 -2.17
CA VAL A 291 4.73 16.13 -1.25
C VAL A 291 4.34 16.41 0.19
N THR A 292 4.68 15.51 1.11
CA THR A 292 4.49 15.78 2.54
C THR A 292 5.65 16.64 3.07
N TRP A 293 5.32 17.68 3.83
CA TRP A 293 6.30 18.57 4.49
C TRP A 293 6.47 18.23 5.98
N GLY A 294 5.51 17.56 6.60
CA GLY A 294 5.46 17.28 8.02
C GLY A 294 5.57 15.79 8.37
N THR A 295 5.02 15.40 9.52
CA THR A 295 5.13 14.07 10.11
C THR A 295 3.87 13.21 9.97
N SER A 296 2.97 13.62 9.10
CA SER A 296 1.71 12.91 8.79
C SER A 296 1.45 12.96 7.28
N PRO A 297 0.81 11.93 6.69
CA PRO A 297 0.37 11.98 5.30
C PRO A 297 -0.60 13.12 4.96
N GLU A 298 -1.31 13.66 5.96
CA GLU A 298 -2.17 14.86 5.78
C GLU A 298 -1.38 16.18 5.72
N ASP A 299 -0.12 16.19 6.20
CA ASP A 299 0.75 17.34 6.13
C ASP A 299 1.37 17.46 4.74
N VAL A 300 0.53 17.65 3.74
CA VAL A 300 0.88 17.63 2.31
C VAL A 300 0.62 18.98 1.66
N VAL A 301 1.45 19.32 0.68
CA VAL A 301 1.32 20.52 -0.16
C VAL A 301 1.75 20.20 -1.60
N SER A 302 1.38 21.08 -2.55
CA SER A 302 1.93 21.05 -3.90
C SER A 302 3.45 21.21 -3.86
N VAL A 303 4.17 20.53 -4.75
CA VAL A 303 5.64 20.69 -4.91
C VAL A 303 6.06 22.13 -5.14
N LYS A 304 5.20 22.97 -5.75
CA LYS A 304 5.42 24.43 -5.93
C LYS A 304 5.07 25.26 -4.69
N GLY A 305 4.56 24.61 -3.65
CA GLY A 305 4.10 25.28 -2.43
C GLY A 305 5.23 25.64 -1.48
N MET A 306 4.82 26.04 -0.30
CA MET A 306 5.69 26.39 0.81
C MET A 306 5.27 25.64 2.07
N VAL A 307 6.23 25.44 2.96
CA VAL A 307 5.99 24.91 4.32
C VAL A 307 5.04 25.83 5.06
N PRO A 308 3.91 25.33 5.58
CA PRO A 308 2.88 26.18 6.20
C PRO A 308 3.36 26.96 7.41
N ASN A 309 2.71 28.13 7.63
CA ASN A 309 2.93 28.91 8.84
C ASN A 309 1.93 28.46 9.93
N PRO A 310 2.37 28.17 11.17
CA PRO A 310 1.46 27.84 12.27
C PRO A 310 0.35 28.87 12.50
N SER A 311 0.62 30.16 12.23
CA SER A 311 -0.38 31.23 12.37
C SER A 311 -1.56 31.13 11.39
N SER A 312 -1.43 30.35 10.31
CA SER A 312 -2.53 30.13 9.35
C SER A 312 -3.49 29.01 9.79
N ALA A 313 -3.20 28.31 10.89
CA ALA A 313 -4.04 27.21 11.39
C ALA A 313 -5.39 27.72 11.90
N LYS A 314 -6.47 27.02 11.54
CA LYS A 314 -7.84 27.36 11.95
C LYS A 314 -8.14 27.04 13.43
N THR A 315 -7.34 26.18 14.04
CA THR A 315 -7.53 25.75 15.44
C THR A 315 -6.19 25.72 16.16
N GLU A 316 -6.22 25.90 17.50
CA GLU A 316 -5.01 25.86 18.33
C GLU A 316 -4.36 24.47 18.30
N ASN A 317 -5.15 23.40 18.21
CA ASN A 317 -4.63 22.03 18.08
C ASN A 317 -3.85 21.83 16.78
N LYS A 318 -4.38 22.31 15.64
CA LYS A 318 -3.67 22.23 14.35
C LYS A 318 -2.43 23.11 14.35
N LYS A 319 -2.45 24.27 15.00
CA LYS A 319 -1.27 25.12 15.19
C LYS A 319 -0.15 24.38 15.92
N LYS A 320 -0.46 23.78 17.07
CA LYS A 320 0.51 22.97 17.84
C LYS A 320 1.03 21.77 17.05
N SER A 321 0.17 21.11 16.27
CA SER A 321 0.57 20.03 15.39
C SER A 321 1.57 20.50 14.33
N ILE A 322 1.32 21.64 13.69
CA ILE A 322 2.26 22.25 12.71
C ILE A 322 3.59 22.61 13.38
N GLU A 323 3.56 23.24 14.56
CA GLU A 323 4.76 23.61 15.32
C GLU A 323 5.62 22.37 15.62
N ARG A 324 5.01 21.29 16.11
CA ARG A 324 5.70 20.01 16.38
C ARG A 324 6.28 19.38 15.12
N SER A 325 5.53 19.35 14.03
CA SER A 325 6.01 18.82 12.75
C SER A 325 7.20 19.63 12.21
N LEU A 326 7.15 20.97 12.32
CA LEU A 326 8.26 21.85 11.92
C LEU A 326 9.53 21.60 12.73
N GLU A 327 9.39 21.46 14.06
CA GLU A 327 10.50 21.16 14.97
C GLU A 327 11.16 19.82 14.59
N TYR A 328 10.36 18.74 14.48
CA TYR A 328 10.87 17.41 14.14
C TYR A 328 11.52 17.39 12.76
N MET A 329 10.82 17.97 11.75
CA MET A 329 11.34 18.02 10.38
C MET A 329 12.47 19.03 10.21
N GLY A 330 12.74 19.89 11.19
CA GLY A 330 13.79 20.93 11.11
C GLY A 330 13.54 21.89 9.96
N LEU A 331 12.29 22.28 9.73
CA LEU A 331 11.86 23.19 8.69
C LEU A 331 11.39 24.51 9.27
N LYS A 332 11.52 25.58 8.48
CA LYS A 332 11.01 26.91 8.83
C LYS A 332 9.74 27.20 8.05
N PRO A 333 8.75 27.88 8.65
CA PRO A 333 7.59 28.36 7.92
C PRO A 333 8.01 29.19 6.70
N GLY A 334 7.30 29.02 5.59
CA GLY A 334 7.57 29.74 4.34
C GLY A 334 8.77 29.24 3.53
N THR A 335 9.45 28.18 3.97
CA THR A 335 10.46 27.52 3.15
C THR A 335 9.79 26.96 1.89
N LYS A 336 10.31 27.28 0.71
CA LYS A 336 9.84 26.66 -0.53
C LYS A 336 10.13 25.16 -0.49
N ILE A 337 9.19 24.35 -0.94
CA ILE A 337 9.37 22.90 -0.96
C ILE A 337 10.60 22.50 -1.78
N THR A 338 10.83 23.16 -2.90
CA THR A 338 11.98 22.90 -3.79
C THR A 338 13.35 23.33 -3.21
N ASP A 339 13.36 24.10 -2.12
CA ASP A 339 14.61 24.45 -1.42
C ASP A 339 15.02 23.38 -0.38
N ILE A 340 14.20 22.37 -0.14
CA ILE A 340 14.46 21.31 0.84
C ILE A 340 15.47 20.32 0.27
N LYS A 341 16.66 20.27 0.89
CA LYS A 341 17.74 19.34 0.55
C LYS A 341 17.44 17.93 1.07
N LEU A 342 17.90 16.93 0.33
CA LEU A 342 17.71 15.51 0.61
C LEU A 342 19.06 14.82 0.81
N ASP A 343 19.12 13.89 1.76
CA ASP A 343 20.28 13.03 2.01
C ASP A 343 20.07 11.66 1.37
N LYS A 344 18.82 11.17 1.37
CA LYS A 344 18.45 9.85 0.84
C LYS A 344 17.22 9.88 -0.06
N ILE A 345 17.18 8.91 -0.98
CA ILE A 345 16.01 8.61 -1.80
C ILE A 345 15.68 7.13 -1.61
N PHE A 346 14.42 6.84 -1.30
CA PHE A 346 13.91 5.50 -1.22
C PHE A 346 12.76 5.30 -2.21
N ILE A 347 12.94 4.38 -3.17
CA ILE A 347 11.90 3.98 -4.13
C ILE A 347 11.63 2.51 -3.93
N GLY A 348 10.39 2.18 -3.56
CA GLY A 348 9.99 0.83 -3.18
C GLY A 348 8.67 0.82 -2.41
N SER A 349 8.49 -0.15 -1.50
CA SER A 349 7.27 -0.31 -0.70
C SER A 349 6.13 -1.00 -1.45
N CYS A 350 5.15 -1.52 -0.70
CA CYS A 350 3.89 -2.01 -1.29
C CYS A 350 3.11 -0.93 -2.03
N THR A 351 3.43 0.34 -1.80
CA THR A 351 2.79 1.47 -2.48
C THR A 351 3.31 1.65 -3.90
N ASN A 352 4.64 1.72 -4.08
CA ASN A 352 5.29 2.07 -5.35
C ASN A 352 6.59 1.28 -5.60
N GLY A 353 6.53 -0.04 -5.49
CA GLY A 353 7.63 -0.95 -5.80
C GLY A 353 7.34 -1.89 -6.98
N ARG A 354 6.38 -1.53 -7.85
CA ARG A 354 5.94 -2.36 -8.98
C ARG A 354 6.68 -2.01 -10.27
N ILE A 355 6.60 -2.87 -11.27
CA ILE A 355 7.34 -2.69 -12.52
C ILE A 355 7.03 -1.37 -13.23
N GLU A 356 5.78 -0.90 -13.19
CA GLU A 356 5.39 0.39 -13.76
C GLU A 356 6.12 1.56 -13.10
N ASP A 357 6.24 1.53 -11.75
CA ASP A 357 6.97 2.54 -11.00
C ASP A 357 8.45 2.58 -11.40
N LEU A 358 9.08 1.40 -11.52
CA LEU A 358 10.49 1.28 -11.92
C LEU A 358 10.75 1.76 -13.34
N ARG A 359 9.83 1.47 -14.28
CA ARG A 359 9.91 1.96 -15.65
C ARG A 359 9.87 3.49 -15.71
N LYS A 360 8.96 4.11 -14.95
CA LYS A 360 8.84 5.57 -14.86
C LYS A 360 10.10 6.21 -14.28
N VAL A 361 10.62 5.66 -13.17
CA VAL A 361 11.88 6.13 -12.57
C VAL A 361 13.02 6.03 -13.58
N ALA A 362 13.19 4.87 -14.24
CA ALA A 362 14.24 4.66 -15.22
C ALA A 362 14.15 5.65 -16.39
N SER A 363 12.95 5.96 -16.87
CA SER A 363 12.76 6.92 -17.96
C SER A 363 13.23 8.33 -17.61
N ILE A 364 13.08 8.74 -16.35
CA ILE A 364 13.48 10.07 -15.86
C ILE A 364 14.98 10.20 -15.66
N VAL A 365 15.60 9.14 -15.14
CA VAL A 365 17.06 9.16 -14.79
C VAL A 365 17.96 8.66 -15.89
N LYS A 366 17.41 8.17 -17.00
CA LYS A 366 18.19 7.73 -18.16
C LYS A 366 19.16 8.82 -18.62
N ASP A 367 20.43 8.45 -18.83
CA ASP A 367 21.52 9.34 -19.24
C ASP A 367 21.82 10.50 -18.26
N LYS A 368 21.31 10.40 -17.02
CA LYS A 368 21.56 11.37 -15.95
C LYS A 368 22.24 10.69 -14.75
N LYS A 369 22.79 11.51 -13.86
CA LYS A 369 23.39 11.03 -12.60
C LYS A 369 22.66 11.65 -11.41
N ILE A 370 22.53 10.89 -10.34
CA ILE A 370 22.04 11.43 -9.06
C ILE A 370 23.08 12.39 -8.46
N ALA A 371 22.61 13.32 -7.64
CA ALA A 371 23.48 14.24 -6.93
C ALA A 371 24.49 13.49 -6.04
N SER A 372 25.76 13.88 -6.08
CA SER A 372 26.86 13.13 -5.46
C SER A 372 26.77 12.98 -3.93
N HIS A 373 25.98 13.81 -3.27
CA HIS A 373 25.75 13.75 -1.83
C HIS A 373 24.53 12.92 -1.44
N VAL A 374 23.73 12.47 -2.41
CA VAL A 374 22.51 11.70 -2.19
C VAL A 374 22.82 10.20 -2.26
N GLN A 375 22.37 9.46 -1.27
CA GLN A 375 22.30 8.01 -1.32
C GLN A 375 20.89 7.60 -1.79
N ALA A 376 20.79 6.98 -2.95
CA ALA A 376 19.50 6.56 -3.52
C ALA A 376 19.43 5.05 -3.63
N MET A 377 18.32 4.46 -3.18
CA MET A 377 18.07 3.02 -3.27
C MET A 377 16.74 2.71 -3.94
N ILE A 378 16.74 1.63 -4.69
CA ILE A 378 15.56 1.04 -5.29
C ILE A 378 15.38 -0.38 -4.79
N VAL A 379 14.19 -0.65 -4.25
CA VAL A 379 13.81 -1.94 -3.72
C VAL A 379 12.60 -2.45 -4.51
N PRO A 380 12.79 -3.40 -5.44
CA PRO A 380 11.67 -4.04 -6.13
C PRO A 380 10.68 -4.67 -5.16
N GLY A 381 9.40 -4.64 -5.48
CA GLY A 381 8.37 -5.13 -4.59
C GLY A 381 8.30 -6.65 -4.48
N SER A 382 8.82 -7.37 -5.49
CA SER A 382 8.93 -8.84 -5.50
C SER A 382 10.13 -9.29 -6.32
N GLY A 383 10.51 -10.55 -6.14
CA GLY A 383 11.55 -11.18 -6.98
C GLY A 383 11.14 -11.27 -8.45
N LEU A 384 9.85 -11.38 -8.75
CA LEU A 384 9.35 -11.36 -10.14
C LEU A 384 9.42 -9.95 -10.74
N VAL A 385 9.08 -8.90 -10.01
CA VAL A 385 9.30 -7.50 -10.44
C VAL A 385 10.79 -7.25 -10.68
N LYS A 386 11.66 -7.72 -9.77
CA LYS A 386 13.11 -7.59 -9.91
C LYS A 386 13.60 -8.25 -11.19
N LYS A 387 13.21 -9.51 -11.41
CA LYS A 387 13.57 -10.26 -12.62
C LYS A 387 13.11 -9.56 -13.89
N GLN A 388 11.86 -9.14 -13.93
CA GLN A 388 11.31 -8.42 -15.08
C GLN A 388 12.06 -7.12 -15.37
N ALA A 389 12.39 -6.35 -14.31
CA ALA A 389 13.17 -5.12 -14.45
C ALA A 389 14.59 -5.39 -15.00
N GLU A 390 15.22 -6.48 -14.57
CA GLU A 390 16.53 -6.91 -15.08
C GLU A 390 16.45 -7.41 -16.53
N GLU A 391 15.41 -8.15 -16.90
CA GLU A 391 15.17 -8.57 -18.29
C GLU A 391 14.91 -7.38 -19.24
N GLU A 392 14.30 -6.30 -18.73
CA GLU A 392 14.07 -5.06 -19.47
C GLU A 392 15.29 -4.10 -19.45
N GLY A 393 16.37 -4.43 -18.73
CA GLY A 393 17.57 -3.60 -18.58
C GLY A 393 17.36 -2.33 -17.72
N ILE A 394 16.28 -2.28 -16.96
CA ILE A 394 15.94 -1.15 -16.08
C ILE A 394 17.00 -1.01 -14.97
N ASP A 395 17.45 -2.13 -14.41
CA ASP A 395 18.47 -2.15 -13.35
C ASP A 395 19.80 -1.54 -13.82
N ILE A 396 20.17 -1.74 -15.10
CA ILE A 396 21.37 -1.15 -15.69
C ILE A 396 21.24 0.38 -15.72
N ILE A 397 20.10 0.90 -16.22
CA ILE A 397 19.83 2.35 -16.27
C ILE A 397 19.90 2.97 -14.86
N LEU A 398 19.30 2.30 -13.89
CA LEU A 398 19.26 2.78 -12.50
C LEU A 398 20.62 2.75 -11.83
N LYS A 399 21.39 1.68 -12.00
CA LYS A 399 22.78 1.57 -11.50
C LYS A 399 23.68 2.59 -12.16
N ASP A 400 23.55 2.79 -13.46
CA ASP A 400 24.32 3.80 -14.19
C ASP A 400 23.99 5.21 -13.70
N ALA A 401 22.73 5.50 -13.34
CA ALA A 401 22.36 6.75 -12.72
C ALA A 401 22.93 6.94 -11.31
N GLY A 402 23.32 5.85 -10.63
CA GLY A 402 23.91 5.86 -9.28
C GLY A 402 23.00 5.32 -8.17
N PHE A 403 21.87 4.69 -8.51
CA PHE A 403 21.01 4.03 -7.53
C PHE A 403 21.58 2.69 -7.09
N GLU A 404 21.41 2.39 -5.81
CA GLU A 404 21.61 1.05 -5.28
C GLU A 404 20.44 0.14 -5.67
N TRP A 405 20.74 -0.97 -6.34
CA TRP A 405 19.76 -1.99 -6.73
C TRP A 405 19.70 -3.08 -5.68
N ARG A 406 18.55 -3.25 -5.04
CA ARG A 406 18.39 -4.09 -3.85
C ARG A 406 17.56 -5.35 -4.14
N GLU A 407 17.55 -6.27 -3.19
CA GLU A 407 16.63 -7.42 -3.17
C GLU A 407 15.23 -6.98 -2.71
N ALA A 408 14.20 -7.77 -3.11
CA ALA A 408 12.80 -7.46 -2.83
C ALA A 408 12.44 -7.55 -1.33
N GLY A 409 11.63 -6.61 -0.82
CA GLY A 409 11.17 -6.58 0.57
C GLY A 409 10.63 -5.22 0.96
N CYS A 410 10.17 -5.09 2.21
CA CYS A 410 9.64 -3.82 2.72
C CYS A 410 10.73 -2.77 2.95
N SER A 411 11.98 -3.17 3.26
CA SER A 411 13.12 -2.26 3.38
C SER A 411 12.84 -1.06 4.31
N MET A 412 13.20 0.14 3.87
CA MET A 412 12.97 1.38 4.62
C MET A 412 11.50 1.73 4.86
N CYS A 413 10.54 1.10 4.19
CA CYS A 413 9.12 1.42 4.39
C CYS A 413 8.71 1.31 5.88
N LEU A 414 9.25 0.33 6.58
CA LEU A 414 8.98 0.08 7.99
C LEU A 414 10.20 0.26 8.90
N GLY A 415 11.42 0.16 8.35
CA GLY A 415 12.66 0.27 9.11
C GLY A 415 12.87 -0.85 10.14
N MET A 416 12.30 -2.04 9.92
CA MET A 416 12.49 -3.23 10.75
C MET A 416 13.67 -4.11 10.31
N ASN A 417 14.46 -3.63 9.37
CA ASN A 417 15.64 -4.26 8.80
C ASN A 417 16.81 -3.25 8.82
N PRO A 418 17.99 -3.60 8.33
CA PRO A 418 19.16 -2.70 8.34
C PRO A 418 19.01 -1.41 7.54
N ASP A 419 18.02 -1.35 6.62
CA ASP A 419 17.78 -0.16 5.80
C ASP A 419 17.03 0.90 6.63
N GLN A 420 17.76 1.81 7.25
CA GLN A 420 17.21 2.86 8.11
C GLN A 420 17.87 4.22 7.85
N LEU A 421 17.12 5.29 8.18
CA LEU A 421 17.64 6.63 8.28
C LEU A 421 18.40 6.81 9.58
N LYS A 422 19.50 7.55 9.52
CA LYS A 422 20.19 8.06 10.72
C LYS A 422 19.45 9.29 11.25
N PRO A 423 19.64 9.62 12.55
CA PRO A 423 19.05 10.84 13.12
C PRO A 423 19.43 12.09 12.32
N GLY A 424 18.43 12.86 11.93
CA GLY A 424 18.57 14.09 11.16
C GLY A 424 18.61 13.89 9.64
N GLU A 425 18.87 12.68 9.11
CA GLU A 425 18.82 12.43 7.67
C GLU A 425 17.43 12.65 7.11
N ARG A 426 17.38 13.21 5.92
CA ARG A 426 16.15 13.56 5.19
C ARG A 426 15.99 12.71 3.95
N CYS A 427 14.85 12.05 3.82
CA CYS A 427 14.55 11.13 2.74
C CYS A 427 13.33 11.56 1.93
N ALA A 428 13.47 11.57 0.60
CA ALA A 428 12.32 11.48 -0.29
C ALA A 428 11.94 10.00 -0.45
N SER A 429 10.69 9.67 -0.21
CA SER A 429 10.25 8.28 -0.07
C SER A 429 8.94 8.01 -0.79
N THR A 430 8.87 6.90 -1.51
CA THR A 430 7.64 6.41 -2.12
C THR A 430 6.82 5.50 -1.18
N SER A 431 7.21 5.37 0.08
CA SER A 431 6.45 4.65 1.10
C SER A 431 5.10 5.33 1.40
N ASN A 432 4.33 4.73 2.30
CA ASN A 432 2.96 5.16 2.61
C ASN A 432 2.83 5.97 3.90
N ARG A 433 3.80 5.89 4.81
CA ARG A 433 3.80 6.55 6.13
C ARG A 433 5.08 7.30 6.41
N ASN A 434 4.95 8.43 7.09
CA ASN A 434 6.09 9.31 7.45
C ASN A 434 6.03 9.84 8.89
N PHE A 435 5.37 9.13 9.81
CA PHE A 435 5.37 9.55 11.21
C PHE A 435 6.78 9.50 11.81
N GLU A 436 6.98 10.19 12.92
CA GLU A 436 8.26 10.31 13.61
C GLU A 436 8.91 8.94 13.85
N GLY A 437 10.12 8.76 13.34
CA GLY A 437 10.88 7.52 13.50
C GLY A 437 10.50 6.35 12.59
N ARG A 438 9.53 6.49 11.68
CA ARG A 438 9.05 5.39 10.82
C ARG A 438 10.15 4.71 10.01
N GLN A 439 11.05 5.47 9.43
CA GLN A 439 12.16 4.96 8.61
C GLN A 439 13.50 4.95 9.35
N GLY A 440 13.46 5.10 10.67
CA GLY A 440 14.62 5.16 11.55
C GLY A 440 14.47 6.30 12.57
N ARG A 441 15.02 6.10 13.78
CA ARG A 441 14.88 7.06 14.88
C ARG A 441 15.48 8.43 14.51
N GLY A 442 14.63 9.47 14.56
CA GLY A 442 15.02 10.84 14.20
C GLY A 442 15.18 11.09 12.70
N GLY A 443 14.84 10.12 11.86
CA GLY A 443 14.78 10.26 10.40
C GLY A 443 13.62 11.16 9.96
N ARG A 444 13.78 11.90 8.88
CA ARG A 444 12.85 12.89 8.34
C ARG A 444 12.40 12.46 6.97
N THR A 445 11.13 12.07 6.82
CA THR A 445 10.60 11.48 5.59
C THR A 445 9.60 12.39 4.90
N HIS A 446 9.82 12.64 3.61
CA HIS A 446 8.87 13.28 2.70
C HIS A 446 8.28 12.23 1.77
N LEU A 447 6.96 12.01 1.85
CA LEU A 447 6.25 11.13 0.93
C LEU A 447 6.03 11.86 -0.39
N MET A 448 6.31 11.17 -1.49
CA MET A 448 6.08 11.68 -2.84
C MET A 448 5.98 10.54 -3.84
N SER A 449 5.65 10.86 -5.08
CA SER A 449 5.58 9.91 -6.18
C SER A 449 6.96 9.39 -6.61
N PRO A 450 7.06 8.22 -7.25
CA PRO A 450 8.30 7.72 -7.82
C PRO A 450 8.97 8.70 -8.77
N GLU A 451 8.18 9.39 -9.57
CA GLU A 451 8.65 10.37 -10.55
C GLU A 451 9.27 11.61 -9.86
N LEU A 452 8.62 12.13 -8.80
CA LEU A 452 9.20 13.22 -8.02
C LEU A 452 10.46 12.78 -7.30
N ALA A 453 10.48 11.57 -6.73
CA ALA A 453 11.65 11.02 -6.05
C ALA A 453 12.83 10.87 -7.02
N ALA A 454 12.59 10.42 -8.26
CA ALA A 454 13.59 10.30 -9.30
C ALA A 454 14.16 11.68 -9.71
N ALA A 455 13.29 12.67 -9.95
CA ALA A 455 13.70 14.04 -10.25
C ALA A 455 14.52 14.66 -9.09
N SER A 456 14.05 14.42 -7.87
CA SER A 456 14.74 14.90 -6.65
C SER A 456 16.10 14.23 -6.43
N ALA A 457 16.27 12.98 -6.86
CA ALA A 457 17.56 12.30 -6.80
C ALA A 457 18.63 12.99 -7.66
N ILE A 458 18.24 13.48 -8.83
CA ILE A 458 19.14 14.15 -9.78
C ILE A 458 19.64 15.48 -9.22
N THR A 459 18.77 16.27 -8.59
CA THR A 459 19.12 17.60 -8.08
C THR A 459 19.69 17.58 -6.65
N GLY A 460 19.30 16.57 -5.85
CA GLY A 460 19.59 16.53 -4.42
C GLY A 460 18.64 17.38 -3.57
N ASN A 461 17.63 17.98 -4.18
CA ASN A 461 16.55 18.73 -3.53
C ASN A 461 15.19 18.17 -3.97
N ILE A 462 14.13 18.47 -3.24
CA ILE A 462 12.78 18.18 -3.75
C ILE A 462 12.55 18.95 -5.06
N SER A 463 12.13 18.26 -6.12
CA SER A 463 12.04 18.83 -7.47
C SER A 463 10.72 18.52 -8.15
N ASP A 464 10.24 19.47 -8.95
CA ASP A 464 9.06 19.27 -9.77
C ASP A 464 9.41 18.42 -11.01
N ILE A 465 8.70 17.33 -11.22
CA ILE A 465 8.93 16.44 -12.37
C ILE A 465 8.74 17.17 -13.70
N ARG A 466 7.89 18.16 -13.74
CA ARG A 466 7.60 18.97 -14.95
C ARG A 466 8.80 19.77 -15.48
N ASP A 467 9.84 19.91 -14.66
CA ASP A 467 11.11 20.56 -15.06
C ASP A 467 12.10 19.59 -15.73
N PHE A 468 11.76 18.29 -15.84
CA PHE A 468 12.66 17.22 -16.33
C PHE A 468 12.19 16.54 -17.62
N THR A 469 11.09 16.96 -18.19
CA THR A 469 10.47 16.38 -19.38
C THR A 469 10.58 17.30 -20.59
#